data_7f278e0a9aaf153182776b6dd3bcc24b
#
_entry.id   7f278e0a9aaf153182776b6dd3bcc24b
#
_cell.length_a   1.000
_cell.length_b   1.000
_cell.length_c   1.000
_cell.angle_alpha   90.00
_cell.angle_beta   90.00
_cell.angle_gamma   90.00
#
_symmetry.space_group_name_H-M   'P 1'
#
loop_
_entity.id
_entity.type
_entity.pdbx_description
1 polymer ?
#
loop_
_entity_poly.entity_id
_entity_poly.type
_entity_poly.pdbx_seq_one_letter_code
_entity_poly.pdbx_strand_id
1 'polypeptide(L)'
;SGDNSAPDSGFLLSVILFITAPKIAEFYKMPILVNVLRVQSSLLIINSFSVIPTSFLMKAMRFKTLAIRYIIAALIGTVIAVILALNNFGVWSLVWSNIVSKIAGVVLLWSLSPFKPSLKFNKKSLISLFSFGGLVMFSNIIEKLYTNIQALIIGRLFSADDLGYYSKAYSVQQIPAGSLSTVISSVA
;
A
#
# COMPACT_ATOMS: atom_id res chain seq x y z
N SER A 1 -3.46 -20.53 -12.49
CA SER A 1 -4.86 -20.08 -12.44
C SER A 1 -4.87 -18.73 -11.75
N GLY A 2 -5.04 -17.69 -12.58
CA GLY A 2 -5.05 -16.30 -12.12
C GLY A 2 -6.32 -16.06 -11.30
N ASP A 3 -6.12 -15.59 -10.10
CA ASP A 3 -7.17 -15.24 -9.16
C ASP A 3 -7.71 -13.84 -9.50
N ASN A 4 -8.92 -13.77 -10.02
CA ASN A 4 -9.60 -12.51 -10.35
C ASN A 4 -10.29 -11.88 -9.12
N SER A 5 -10.12 -12.44 -7.92
CA SER A 5 -10.70 -11.91 -6.68
C SER A 5 -9.94 -10.65 -6.16
N ALA A 6 -8.73 -10.44 -6.62
CA ALA A 6 -7.93 -9.30 -6.17
C ALA A 6 -8.52 -7.92 -6.52
N PRO A 7 -9.07 -7.67 -7.74
CA PRO A 7 -9.73 -6.40 -8.04
C PRO A 7 -11.01 -6.20 -7.24
N ASP A 8 -11.80 -7.29 -7.03
CA ASP A 8 -13.07 -7.20 -6.31
C ASP A 8 -12.86 -6.90 -4.82
N SER A 9 -11.88 -7.52 -4.19
CA SER A 9 -11.51 -7.22 -2.79
C SER A 9 -10.97 -5.80 -2.61
N GLY A 10 -10.16 -5.31 -3.56
CA GLY A 10 -9.67 -3.95 -3.54
C GLY A 10 -10.77 -2.91 -3.71
N PHE A 11 -11.76 -3.20 -4.56
CA PHE A 11 -12.93 -2.35 -4.72
C PHE A 11 -13.77 -2.29 -3.45
N LEU A 12 -14.09 -3.44 -2.84
CA LEU A 12 -14.83 -3.50 -1.57
C LEU A 12 -14.13 -2.72 -0.46
N LEU A 13 -12.82 -2.93 -0.28
CA LEU A 13 -12.04 -2.21 0.72
C LEU A 13 -11.99 -0.70 0.45
N SER A 14 -11.91 -0.30 -0.82
CA SER A 14 -11.97 1.11 -1.22
C SER A 14 -13.30 1.74 -0.84
N VAL A 15 -14.42 1.07 -1.10
CA VAL A 15 -15.77 1.54 -0.74
C VAL A 15 -15.92 1.64 0.79
N ILE A 16 -15.47 0.63 1.53
CA ILE A 16 -15.50 0.63 2.99
C ILE A 16 -14.69 1.82 3.54
N LEU A 17 -13.47 2.02 3.05
CA LEU A 17 -12.62 3.13 3.48
C LEU A 17 -13.24 4.49 3.12
N PHE A 18 -13.86 4.60 1.94
CA PHE A 18 -14.52 5.83 1.50
C PHE A 18 -15.70 6.20 2.41
N ILE A 19 -16.50 5.21 2.82
CA ILE A 19 -17.65 5.40 3.71
C ILE A 19 -17.20 5.67 5.15
N THR A 20 -16.13 5.02 5.61
CA THR A 20 -15.63 5.18 6.98
C THR A 20 -14.72 6.41 7.16
N ALA A 21 -14.26 7.04 6.08
CA ALA A 21 -13.39 8.21 6.10
C ALA A 21 -13.86 9.34 7.04
N PRO A 22 -15.17 9.75 7.07
CA PRO A 22 -15.62 10.79 7.97
C PRO A 22 -15.51 10.39 9.44
N LYS A 23 -15.81 9.14 9.79
CA LYS A 23 -15.69 8.64 11.17
C LYS A 23 -14.23 8.60 11.63
N ILE A 24 -13.31 8.22 10.74
CA ILE A 24 -11.88 8.22 11.02
C ILE A 24 -11.40 9.67 11.24
N ALA A 25 -11.80 10.61 10.39
CA ALA A 25 -11.42 12.00 10.51
C ALA A 25 -11.96 12.65 11.81
N GLU A 26 -13.18 12.29 12.22
CA GLU A 26 -13.77 12.72 13.50
C GLU A 26 -12.96 12.14 14.68
N PHE A 27 -12.60 10.86 14.63
CA PHE A 27 -11.77 10.22 15.65
C PHE A 27 -10.45 10.95 15.86
N TYR A 28 -9.78 11.37 14.79
CA TYR A 28 -8.51 12.11 14.83
C TYR A 28 -8.69 13.63 14.99
N LYS A 29 -9.91 14.15 14.98
CA LYS A 29 -10.24 15.60 15.03
C LYS A 29 -9.58 16.41 13.90
N MET A 30 -9.40 15.80 12.73
CA MET A 30 -8.74 16.41 11.56
C MET A 30 -9.65 16.37 10.34
N PRO A 31 -10.40 17.44 10.02
CA PRO A 31 -11.34 17.46 8.88
C PRO A 31 -10.69 17.20 7.52
N ILE A 32 -9.44 17.62 7.34
CA ILE A 32 -8.68 17.40 6.08
C ILE A 32 -8.52 15.92 5.77
N LEU A 33 -8.55 15.05 6.78
CA LEU A 33 -8.37 13.61 6.64
C LEU A 33 -9.49 12.97 5.80
N VAL A 34 -10.70 13.52 5.81
CA VAL A 34 -11.83 13.01 5.02
C VAL A 34 -11.46 13.00 3.53
N ASN A 35 -11.00 14.14 3.03
CA ASN A 35 -10.67 14.29 1.61
C ASN A 35 -9.42 13.46 1.25
N VAL A 36 -8.42 13.48 2.10
CA VAL A 36 -7.20 12.68 1.91
C VAL A 36 -7.52 11.17 1.87
N LEU A 37 -8.30 10.66 2.81
CA LEU A 37 -8.68 9.24 2.85
C LEU A 37 -9.56 8.83 1.66
N ARG A 38 -10.48 9.69 1.24
CA ARG A 38 -11.31 9.44 0.06
C ARG A 38 -10.49 9.35 -1.22
N VAL A 39 -9.53 10.25 -1.39
CA VAL A 39 -8.62 10.21 -2.55
C VAL A 39 -7.66 9.02 -2.44
N GLN A 40 -7.14 8.73 -1.26
CA GLN A 40 -6.28 7.57 -1.01
C GLN A 40 -7.01 6.23 -1.17
N SER A 41 -8.33 6.17 -0.97
CA SER A 41 -9.09 4.93 -1.20
C SER A 41 -9.01 4.45 -2.65
N SER A 42 -8.84 5.36 -3.63
CA SER A 42 -8.60 4.99 -5.01
C SER A 42 -7.31 4.20 -5.22
N LEU A 43 -6.31 4.36 -4.35
CA LEU A 43 -5.07 3.57 -4.40
C LEU A 43 -5.30 2.07 -4.16
N LEU A 44 -6.33 1.70 -3.41
CA LEU A 44 -6.69 0.29 -3.19
C LEU A 44 -7.11 -0.36 -4.51
N ILE A 45 -7.87 0.37 -5.32
CA ILE A 45 -8.27 -0.09 -6.65
C ILE A 45 -7.03 -0.21 -7.55
N ILE A 46 -6.20 0.84 -7.61
CA ILE A 46 -4.98 0.85 -8.42
C ILE A 46 -4.04 -0.29 -8.02
N ASN A 47 -3.85 -0.52 -6.70
CA ASN A 47 -3.02 -1.61 -6.19
C ASN A 47 -3.56 -2.99 -6.60
N SER A 48 -4.87 -3.19 -6.64
CA SER A 48 -5.49 -4.46 -7.04
C SER A 48 -5.05 -4.89 -8.45
N PHE A 49 -4.89 -3.93 -9.37
CA PHE A 49 -4.39 -4.21 -10.72
C PHE A 49 -2.90 -4.60 -10.76
N SER A 50 -2.14 -4.36 -9.69
CA SER A 50 -0.72 -4.72 -9.62
C SER A 50 -0.46 -6.08 -8.98
N VAL A 51 -1.42 -6.63 -8.23
CA VAL A 51 -1.24 -7.87 -7.44
C VAL A 51 -0.89 -9.06 -8.34
N ILE A 52 -1.71 -9.30 -9.36
CA ILE A 52 -1.57 -10.47 -10.24
C ILE A 52 -0.25 -10.44 -11.03
N PRO A 53 0.08 -9.37 -11.78
CA PRO A 53 1.35 -9.32 -12.52
C PRO A 53 2.57 -9.34 -11.59
N THR A 54 2.49 -8.75 -10.40
CA THR A 54 3.59 -8.80 -9.42
C THR A 54 3.83 -10.22 -8.95
N SER A 55 2.77 -10.95 -8.56
CA SER A 55 2.86 -12.35 -8.13
C SER A 55 3.40 -13.25 -9.23
N PHE A 56 3.02 -13.00 -10.50
CA PHE A 56 3.57 -13.71 -11.65
C PHE A 56 5.08 -13.49 -11.81
N LEU A 57 5.54 -12.22 -11.74
CA LEU A 57 6.96 -11.90 -11.86
C LEU A 57 7.78 -12.45 -10.69
N MET A 58 7.23 -12.47 -9.47
CA MET A 58 7.86 -13.10 -8.30
C MET A 58 8.01 -14.62 -8.52
N LYS A 59 6.94 -15.29 -8.97
CA LYS A 59 6.98 -16.72 -9.27
C LYS A 59 7.95 -17.06 -10.41
N ALA A 60 8.09 -16.16 -11.39
CA ALA A 60 9.03 -16.29 -12.49
C ALA A 60 10.46 -15.85 -12.12
N MET A 61 10.74 -15.53 -10.85
CA MET A 61 12.04 -15.08 -10.33
C MET A 61 12.59 -13.83 -11.06
N ARG A 62 11.72 -13.01 -11.68
CA ARG A 62 12.13 -11.80 -12.41
C ARG A 62 12.28 -10.60 -11.49
N PHE A 63 13.11 -10.73 -10.47
CA PHE A 63 13.33 -9.67 -9.48
C PHE A 63 13.92 -8.39 -10.06
N LYS A 64 14.75 -8.49 -11.08
CA LYS A 64 15.31 -7.33 -11.79
C LYS A 64 14.20 -6.43 -12.36
N THR A 65 13.21 -7.02 -13.00
CA THR A 65 12.06 -6.28 -13.57
C THR A 65 11.25 -5.59 -12.48
N LEU A 66 11.04 -6.27 -11.35
CA LEU A 66 10.36 -5.68 -10.20
C LEU A 66 11.16 -4.51 -9.60
N ALA A 67 12.47 -4.67 -9.42
CA ALA A 67 13.33 -3.61 -8.90
C ALA A 67 13.35 -2.38 -9.81
N ILE A 68 13.52 -2.55 -11.12
CA ILE A 68 13.51 -1.45 -12.10
C ILE A 68 12.16 -0.70 -12.04
N ARG A 69 11.04 -1.43 -12.02
CA ARG A 69 9.71 -0.83 -11.87
C ARG A 69 9.61 0.02 -10.62
N TYR A 70 10.05 -0.51 -9.45
CA TYR A 70 9.97 0.21 -8.19
C TYR A 70 10.82 1.48 -8.21
N ILE A 71 12.03 1.41 -8.73
CA ILE A 71 12.94 2.55 -8.82
C ILE A 71 12.34 3.64 -9.72
N ILE A 72 11.89 3.30 -10.92
CA ILE A 72 11.31 4.28 -11.85
C ILE A 72 10.04 4.91 -11.26
N ALA A 73 9.14 4.11 -10.70
CA ALA A 73 7.91 4.61 -10.08
C ALA A 73 8.21 5.53 -8.89
N ALA A 74 9.20 5.20 -8.06
CA ALA A 74 9.64 6.02 -6.94
C ALA A 74 10.25 7.35 -7.42
N LEU A 75 11.09 7.33 -8.44
CA LEU A 75 11.67 8.54 -9.03
C LEU A 75 10.59 9.48 -9.57
N ILE A 76 9.63 8.95 -10.34
CA ILE A 76 8.50 9.74 -10.85
C ILE A 76 7.71 10.34 -9.70
N GLY A 77 7.38 9.56 -8.67
CA GLY A 77 6.66 10.04 -7.49
C GLY A 77 7.44 11.13 -6.75
N THR A 78 8.75 10.94 -6.57
CA THR A 78 9.60 11.93 -5.88
C THR A 78 9.67 13.24 -6.65
N VAL A 79 9.86 13.19 -7.96
CA VAL A 79 9.89 14.41 -8.80
C VAL A 79 8.56 15.17 -8.69
N ILE A 80 7.43 14.48 -8.79
CA ILE A 80 6.11 15.08 -8.64
C ILE A 80 5.92 15.67 -7.23
N ALA A 81 6.35 14.94 -6.18
CA ALA A 81 6.29 15.46 -4.81
C ALA A 81 7.03 16.77 -4.64
N VAL A 82 8.26 16.85 -5.17
CA VAL A 82 9.09 18.06 -5.09
C VAL A 82 8.46 19.22 -5.87
N ILE A 83 8.00 18.97 -7.09
CA ILE A 83 7.35 20.01 -7.92
C ILE A 83 6.11 20.56 -7.21
N LEU A 84 5.24 19.70 -6.68
CA LEU A 84 4.03 20.14 -5.98
C LEU A 84 4.33 20.81 -4.64
N ALA A 85 5.36 20.35 -3.91
CA ALA A 85 5.78 20.97 -2.66
C ALA A 85 6.31 22.41 -2.90
N LEU A 86 7.10 22.62 -3.94
CA LEU A 86 7.59 23.95 -4.32
C LEU A 86 6.46 24.90 -4.75
N ASN A 87 5.34 24.35 -5.24
CA ASN A 87 4.14 25.12 -5.56
C ASN A 87 3.17 25.28 -4.36
N ASN A 88 3.62 25.04 -3.13
CA ASN A 88 2.85 25.21 -1.89
C ASN A 88 1.57 24.38 -1.77
N PHE A 89 1.51 23.20 -2.42
CA PHE A 89 0.37 22.29 -2.30
C PHE A 89 0.28 21.57 -0.93
N GLY A 90 1.26 21.78 -0.03
CA GLY A 90 1.26 21.22 1.32
C GLY A 90 1.05 19.69 1.34
N VAL A 91 0.10 19.21 2.13
CA VAL A 91 -0.21 17.77 2.26
C VAL A 91 -0.62 17.12 0.93
N TRP A 92 -1.24 17.87 0.03
CA TRP A 92 -1.68 17.36 -1.27
C TRP A 92 -0.52 16.96 -2.18
N SER A 93 0.67 17.54 -1.99
CA SER A 93 1.87 17.11 -2.73
C SER A 93 2.20 15.64 -2.51
N LEU A 94 2.05 15.16 -1.26
CA LEU A 94 2.28 13.76 -0.90
C LEU A 94 1.17 12.83 -1.42
N VAL A 95 -0.07 13.30 -1.38
CA VAL A 95 -1.22 12.51 -1.88
C VAL A 95 -1.09 12.27 -3.38
N TRP A 96 -0.87 13.32 -4.15
CA TRP A 96 -0.75 13.22 -5.61
C TRP A 96 0.51 12.46 -6.04
N SER A 97 1.64 12.67 -5.38
CA SER A 97 2.88 11.94 -5.67
C SER A 97 2.71 10.42 -5.48
N ASN A 98 2.00 10.02 -4.41
CA ASN A 98 1.66 8.61 -4.18
C ASN A 98 0.79 8.03 -5.30
N ILE A 99 -0.26 8.75 -5.70
CA ILE A 99 -1.17 8.30 -6.77
C ILE A 99 -0.41 8.15 -8.09
N VAL A 100 0.37 9.16 -8.48
CA VAL A 100 1.14 9.14 -9.74
C VAL A 100 2.18 8.03 -9.71
N SER A 101 2.91 7.87 -8.59
CA SER A 101 3.87 6.78 -8.42
C SER A 101 3.24 5.40 -8.57
N LYS A 102 2.05 5.19 -7.99
CA LYS A 102 1.33 3.93 -8.09
C LYS A 102 0.81 3.67 -9.51
N ILE A 103 0.24 4.68 -10.16
CA ILE A 103 -0.20 4.57 -11.56
C ILE A 103 0.99 4.26 -12.47
N ALA A 104 2.09 5.00 -12.35
CA ALA A 104 3.31 4.74 -13.10
C ALA A 104 3.83 3.31 -12.86
N GLY A 105 3.83 2.86 -11.60
CA GLY A 105 4.20 1.50 -11.24
C GLY A 105 3.31 0.43 -11.87
N VAL A 106 2.00 0.64 -11.95
CA VAL A 106 1.06 -0.28 -12.61
C VAL A 106 1.29 -0.29 -14.12
N VAL A 107 1.38 0.87 -14.76
CA VAL A 107 1.64 0.99 -16.20
C VAL A 107 2.94 0.30 -16.60
N LEU A 108 4.03 0.58 -15.87
CA LEU A 108 5.32 -0.09 -16.10
C LEU A 108 5.23 -1.60 -15.90
N LEU A 109 4.48 -2.06 -14.91
CA LEU A 109 4.31 -3.47 -14.62
C LEU A 109 3.63 -4.20 -15.77
N TRP A 110 2.56 -3.63 -16.31
CA TRP A 110 1.84 -4.20 -17.45
C TRP A 110 2.66 -4.13 -18.75
N SER A 111 3.46 -3.08 -18.93
CA SER A 111 4.35 -2.93 -20.10
C SER A 111 5.53 -3.91 -20.09
N LEU A 112 6.09 -4.16 -18.89
CA LEU A 112 7.27 -5.03 -18.71
C LEU A 112 6.92 -6.50 -18.47
N SER A 113 5.65 -6.80 -18.16
CA SER A 113 5.19 -8.15 -17.88
C SER A 113 4.69 -8.82 -19.16
N PRO A 114 5.19 -9.99 -19.53
CA PRO A 114 4.64 -10.80 -20.61
C PRO A 114 3.32 -11.48 -20.25
N PHE A 115 2.76 -11.15 -19.08
CA PHE A 115 1.54 -11.74 -18.56
C PHE A 115 0.31 -11.31 -19.36
N LYS A 116 -0.39 -12.28 -19.93
CA LYS A 116 -1.71 -12.09 -20.55
C LYS A 116 -2.76 -12.61 -19.57
N PRO A 117 -3.67 -11.76 -19.05
CA PRO A 117 -4.69 -12.22 -18.11
C PRO A 117 -5.62 -13.23 -18.80
N SER A 118 -5.82 -14.39 -18.16
CA SER A 118 -6.80 -15.38 -18.57
C SER A 118 -7.99 -15.31 -17.62
N LEU A 119 -9.15 -14.96 -18.13
CA LEU A 119 -10.41 -14.83 -17.36
C LEU A 119 -11.04 -16.20 -17.09
N LYS A 120 -10.28 -17.16 -16.52
CA LYS A 120 -10.82 -18.46 -16.11
C LYS A 120 -11.13 -18.44 -14.63
N PHE A 121 -12.41 -18.44 -14.30
CA PHE A 121 -12.90 -18.45 -12.93
C PHE A 121 -13.03 -19.91 -12.42
N ASN A 122 -12.35 -20.22 -11.32
CA ASN A 122 -12.46 -21.53 -10.66
C ASN A 122 -12.88 -21.38 -9.20
N LYS A 123 -14.16 -21.69 -8.91
CA LYS A 123 -14.74 -21.59 -7.55
C LYS A 123 -14.03 -22.43 -6.50
N LYS A 124 -13.49 -23.61 -6.85
CA LYS A 124 -12.77 -24.47 -5.89
C LYS A 124 -11.48 -23.86 -5.41
N SER A 125 -10.74 -23.20 -6.31
CA SER A 125 -9.50 -22.49 -5.95
C SER A 125 -9.78 -21.29 -5.04
N LEU A 126 -10.90 -20.59 -5.22
CA LEU A 126 -11.35 -19.51 -4.35
C LEU A 126 -11.56 -19.96 -2.92
N ILE A 127 -12.32 -21.03 -2.70
CA ILE A 127 -12.65 -21.53 -1.35
C ILE A 127 -11.37 -21.97 -0.62
N SER A 128 -10.47 -22.67 -1.30
CA SER A 128 -9.18 -23.10 -0.74
C SER A 128 -8.28 -21.90 -0.37
N LEU A 129 -8.26 -20.86 -1.19
CA LEU A 129 -7.49 -19.64 -0.92
C LEU A 129 -8.10 -18.81 0.22
N PHE A 130 -9.43 -18.75 0.33
CA PHE A 130 -10.10 -18.07 1.43
C PHE A 130 -9.84 -18.75 2.79
N SER A 131 -9.78 -20.06 2.84
CA SER A 131 -9.51 -20.79 4.08
C SER A 131 -8.10 -20.50 4.62
N PHE A 132 -7.07 -20.57 3.77
CA PHE A 132 -5.70 -20.29 4.17
C PHE A 132 -5.40 -18.78 4.20
N GLY A 133 -5.79 -18.06 3.15
CA GLY A 133 -5.54 -16.62 3.04
C GLY A 133 -6.29 -15.80 4.07
N GLY A 134 -7.48 -16.21 4.50
CA GLY A 134 -8.25 -15.55 5.55
C GLY A 134 -7.54 -15.58 6.90
N LEU A 135 -6.96 -16.72 7.26
CA LEU A 135 -6.18 -16.85 8.51
C LEU A 135 -4.92 -15.96 8.49
N VAL A 136 -4.19 -15.98 7.39
CA VAL A 136 -2.99 -15.12 7.19
C VAL A 136 -3.39 -13.65 7.19
N MET A 137 -4.49 -13.29 6.55
CA MET A 137 -5.02 -11.92 6.55
C MET A 137 -5.37 -11.45 7.96
N PHE A 138 -6.04 -12.28 8.75
CA PHE A 138 -6.40 -11.97 10.14
C PHE A 138 -5.16 -11.78 11.02
N SER A 139 -4.17 -12.67 10.90
CA SER A 139 -2.89 -12.55 11.60
C SER A 139 -2.16 -11.25 11.22
N ASN A 140 -2.11 -10.90 9.93
CA ASN A 140 -1.50 -9.66 9.47
C ASN A 140 -2.24 -8.41 9.97
N ILE A 141 -3.57 -8.45 10.10
CA ILE A 141 -4.34 -7.34 10.66
C ILE A 141 -3.97 -7.14 12.13
N ILE A 142 -3.94 -8.21 12.92
CA ILE A 142 -3.55 -8.14 14.34
C ILE A 142 -2.12 -7.60 14.49
N GLU A 143 -1.18 -8.11 13.71
CA GLU A 143 0.20 -7.64 13.70
C GLU A 143 0.27 -6.15 13.36
N LYS A 144 -0.45 -5.70 12.34
CA LYS A 144 -0.48 -4.28 11.95
C LYS A 144 -1.15 -3.39 13.00
N LEU A 145 -2.19 -3.87 13.66
CA LEU A 145 -2.78 -3.15 14.79
C LEU A 145 -1.78 -3.03 15.94
N TYR A 146 -1.12 -4.12 16.31
CA TYR A 146 -0.14 -4.14 17.37
C TYR A 146 1.06 -3.21 17.08
N THR A 147 1.63 -3.30 15.90
CA THR A 147 2.80 -2.49 15.51
C THR A 147 2.48 -1.01 15.33
N ASN A 148 1.23 -0.65 15.02
CA ASN A 148 0.83 0.73 14.82
C ASN A 148 0.03 1.33 15.99
N ILE A 149 -0.17 0.58 17.08
CA ILE A 149 -0.97 1.06 18.22
C ILE A 149 -0.42 2.37 18.81
N GLN A 150 0.88 2.52 18.86
CA GLN A 150 1.54 3.74 19.34
C GLN A 150 1.21 4.93 18.43
N ALA A 151 1.31 4.75 17.11
CA ALA A 151 0.95 5.79 16.15
C ALA A 151 -0.54 6.17 16.22
N LEU A 152 -1.43 5.19 16.48
CA LEU A 152 -2.86 5.44 16.68
C LEU A 152 -3.12 6.28 17.94
N ILE A 153 -2.44 5.97 19.04
CA ILE A 153 -2.55 6.71 20.31
C ILE A 153 -2.00 8.13 20.15
N ILE A 154 -0.82 8.28 19.56
CA ILE A 154 -0.19 9.59 19.35
C ILE A 154 -1.07 10.45 18.44
N GLY A 155 -1.55 9.91 17.32
CA GLY A 155 -2.41 10.64 16.39
C GLY A 155 -3.77 11.06 16.99
N ARG A 156 -4.23 10.38 18.06
CA ARG A 156 -5.48 10.70 18.75
C ARG A 156 -5.31 11.69 19.88
N LEU A 157 -4.23 11.60 20.65
CA LEU A 157 -4.01 12.35 21.89
C LEU A 157 -3.08 13.56 21.71
N PHE A 158 -2.22 13.54 20.72
CA PHE A 158 -1.23 14.58 20.45
C PHE A 158 -1.51 15.28 19.11
N SER A 159 -0.60 16.14 18.69
CA SER A 159 -0.71 16.88 17.42
C SER A 159 -0.34 16.05 16.19
N ALA A 160 -0.72 16.56 15.01
CA ALA A 160 -0.28 15.98 13.73
C ALA A 160 1.23 16.04 13.55
N ASP A 161 1.87 17.10 14.07
CA ASP A 161 3.31 17.30 14.00
C ASP A 161 4.04 16.26 14.86
N ASP A 162 3.56 15.98 16.08
CA ASP A 162 4.10 14.95 16.96
C ASP A 162 4.01 13.56 16.31
N LEU A 163 2.88 13.24 15.67
CA LEU A 163 2.73 12.02 14.90
C LEU A 163 3.71 11.96 13.73
N GLY A 164 3.94 13.11 13.08
CA GLY A 164 4.92 13.26 11.98
C GLY A 164 6.34 12.95 12.45
N TYR A 165 6.77 13.56 13.55
CA TYR A 165 8.10 13.30 14.14
C TYR A 165 8.25 11.84 14.59
N TYR A 166 7.25 11.30 15.28
CA TYR A 166 7.25 9.89 15.68
C TYR A 166 7.37 8.96 14.48
N SER A 167 6.58 9.17 13.43
CA SER A 167 6.58 8.31 12.24
C SER A 167 7.92 8.36 11.50
N LYS A 168 8.57 9.53 11.46
CA LYS A 168 9.90 9.67 10.88
C LYS A 168 10.97 8.97 11.71
N ALA A 169 10.97 9.15 13.03
CA ALA A 169 11.88 8.47 13.94
C ALA A 169 11.73 6.94 13.84
N TYR A 170 10.49 6.46 13.84
CA TYR A 170 10.17 5.04 13.69
C TYR A 170 10.67 4.48 12.34
N SER A 171 10.48 5.22 11.25
CA SER A 171 10.97 4.81 9.92
C SER A 171 12.49 4.68 9.88
N VAL A 172 13.23 5.60 10.50
CA VAL A 172 14.68 5.54 10.59
C VAL A 172 15.14 4.35 11.43
N GLN A 173 14.47 4.08 12.55
CA GLN A 173 14.76 2.93 13.41
C GLN A 173 14.55 1.58 12.70
N GLN A 174 13.54 1.50 11.83
CA GLN A 174 13.22 0.26 11.10
C GLN A 174 14.29 -0.14 10.07
N ILE A 175 15.09 0.79 9.56
CA ILE A 175 16.13 0.49 8.57
C ILE A 175 17.17 -0.49 9.12
N PRO A 176 17.86 -0.21 10.24
CA PRO A 176 18.82 -1.16 10.81
C PRO A 176 18.14 -2.40 11.41
N ALA A 177 17.00 -2.25 12.08
CA ALA A 177 16.29 -3.36 12.71
C ALA A 177 15.79 -4.38 11.69
N GLY A 178 15.19 -3.92 10.58
CA GLY A 178 14.72 -4.78 9.50
C GLY A 178 15.86 -5.51 8.80
N SER A 179 16.97 -4.83 8.55
CA SER A 179 18.16 -5.45 7.92
C SER A 179 18.76 -6.55 8.78
N LEU A 180 18.91 -6.30 10.08
CA LEU A 180 19.44 -7.30 11.04
C LEU A 180 18.50 -8.50 11.18
N SER A 181 17.21 -8.26 11.34
CA SER A 181 16.21 -9.33 11.45
C SER A 181 16.19 -10.23 10.22
N THR A 182 16.27 -9.65 9.01
CA THR A 182 16.30 -10.41 7.75
C THR A 182 17.57 -11.28 7.66
N VAL A 183 18.72 -10.75 8.05
CA VAL A 183 19.99 -11.52 8.05
C VAL A 183 19.92 -12.67 9.04
N ILE A 184 19.45 -12.41 10.27
CA ILE A 184 19.34 -13.46 11.30
C ILE A 184 18.37 -14.55 10.86
N SER A 185 17.20 -14.20 10.34
CA SER A 185 16.21 -15.17 9.88
C SER A 185 16.60 -15.94 8.62
N SER A 186 17.58 -15.44 7.86
CA SER A 186 18.11 -16.15 6.69
C SER A 186 19.21 -17.18 7.04
N VAL A 187 19.78 -17.09 8.24
CA VAL A 187 20.87 -17.96 8.73
C VAL A 187 20.36 -19.01 9.73
N ALA A 188 19.20 -18.77 10.36
CA ALA A 188 18.56 -19.70 11.28
C ALA A 188 17.67 -20.71 10.56
#